data_3d229468cee6e9104b1684b513ff9463
#
_entry.id   3d229468cee6e9104b1684b513ff9463
#
_cell.length_a   1.000
_cell.length_b   1.000
_cell.length_c   1.000
_cell.angle_alpha   90.00
_cell.angle_beta   90.00
_cell.angle_gamma   90.00
#
_symmetry.space_group_name_H-M   'P 1'
#
loop_
_entity.id
_entity.type
_entity.pdbx_description
1 polymer ?
#
loop_
_entity_poly.entity_id
_entity_poly.type
_entity_poly.pdbx_seq_one_letter_code
_entity_poly.pdbx_strand_id
1 'polypeptide(L)'
;MQPKAARNIPTEALRLVAVAGIAVFHTFQWTFQAVCVGAVEYAPLAMFPYSGVLGFINLLGCWANEVFFMTSGYFLIASAARAWDGGATWKSQMQRTAQRLGKVIMPTAFYCLVALAWSTVVSPIPDVTLNTHYWYTLGLEFIWVYAATVFMAP
;
A
#
# COMPACT_ATOMS: atom_id res chain seq x y z
N MET A 1 3.12 3.42 35.78
CA MET A 1 2.51 2.68 34.64
C MET A 1 1.53 3.63 33.96
N GLN A 2 1.82 4.12 32.74
CA GLN A 2 0.86 4.89 31.99
C GLN A 2 -0.26 3.98 31.50
N PRO A 3 -1.55 4.35 31.62
CA PRO A 3 -2.64 3.56 31.09
C PRO A 3 -2.48 3.39 29.59
N LYS A 4 -2.54 2.14 29.12
CA LYS A 4 -2.52 1.82 27.69
C LYS A 4 -3.64 2.61 27.02
N ALA A 5 -3.29 3.48 26.06
CA ALA A 5 -4.29 4.27 25.35
C ALA A 5 -5.40 3.35 24.81
N ALA A 6 -6.65 3.68 25.10
CA ALA A 6 -7.79 2.91 24.67
C ALA A 6 -7.76 2.72 23.15
N ARG A 7 -7.89 1.49 22.70
CA ARG A 7 -7.83 1.11 21.30
C ARG A 7 -9.07 1.67 20.57
N ASN A 8 -8.86 2.47 19.53
CA ASN A 8 -9.98 3.02 18.74
C ASN A 8 -10.46 1.97 17.73
N ILE A 9 -11.36 1.09 18.18
CA ILE A 9 -11.90 -0.01 17.39
C ILE A 9 -12.50 0.44 16.04
N PRO A 10 -13.32 1.52 15.96
CA PRO A 10 -13.85 1.99 14.68
C PRO A 10 -12.78 2.33 13.65
N THR A 11 -11.70 2.99 14.07
CA THR A 11 -10.64 3.38 13.14
C THR A 11 -9.81 2.17 12.69
N GLU A 12 -9.61 1.18 13.54
CA GLU A 12 -8.96 -0.07 13.15
C GLU A 12 -9.83 -0.88 12.19
N ALA A 13 -11.14 -0.95 12.43
CA ALA A 13 -12.08 -1.59 11.51
C ALA A 13 -12.07 -0.89 10.13
N LEU A 14 -12.06 0.44 10.10
CA LEU A 14 -11.97 1.22 8.88
C LEU A 14 -10.67 0.92 8.10
N ARG A 15 -9.54 0.78 8.78
CA ARG A 15 -8.28 0.38 8.15
C ARG A 15 -8.33 -1.03 7.57
N LEU A 16 -8.96 -1.98 8.27
CA LEU A 16 -9.11 -3.34 7.76
C LEU A 16 -9.98 -3.37 6.50
N VAL A 17 -11.08 -2.61 6.48
CA VAL A 17 -11.94 -2.46 5.29
C VAL A 17 -11.15 -1.83 4.14
N ALA A 18 -10.35 -0.80 4.42
CA ALA A 18 -9.50 -0.18 3.41
C ALA A 18 -8.47 -1.17 2.84
N VAL A 19 -7.78 -1.95 3.69
CA VAL A 19 -6.84 -2.98 3.24
C VAL A 19 -7.53 -4.03 2.37
N ALA A 20 -8.73 -4.48 2.76
CA ALA A 20 -9.52 -5.41 1.96
C ALA A 20 -9.90 -4.82 0.60
N GLY A 21 -10.31 -3.55 0.55
CA GLY A 21 -10.62 -2.83 -0.70
C GLY A 21 -9.41 -2.72 -1.63
N ILE A 22 -8.24 -2.42 -1.08
CA ILE A 22 -6.97 -2.40 -1.82
C ILE A 22 -6.64 -3.79 -2.39
N ALA A 23 -6.79 -4.85 -1.59
CA ALA A 23 -6.52 -6.21 -2.03
C ALA A 23 -7.45 -6.62 -3.17
N VAL A 24 -8.75 -6.32 -3.07
CA VAL A 24 -9.72 -6.57 -4.14
C VAL A 24 -9.33 -5.82 -5.41
N PHE A 25 -9.00 -4.52 -5.31
CA PHE A 25 -8.57 -3.73 -6.46
C PHE A 25 -7.34 -4.35 -7.16
N HIS A 26 -6.30 -4.70 -6.41
CA HIS A 26 -5.10 -5.30 -6.99
C HIS A 26 -5.33 -6.66 -7.63
N THR A 27 -6.30 -7.44 -7.11
CA THR A 27 -6.70 -8.71 -7.75
C THR A 27 -7.22 -8.49 -9.17
N PHE A 28 -7.91 -7.37 -9.43
CA PHE A 28 -8.49 -7.03 -10.73
C PHE A 28 -7.64 -6.07 -11.57
N GLN A 29 -6.49 -5.65 -11.09
CA GLN A 29 -5.66 -4.63 -11.75
C GLN A 29 -5.30 -5.01 -13.20
N TRP A 30 -4.92 -6.25 -13.44
CA TRP A 30 -4.62 -6.74 -14.79
C TRP A 30 -5.85 -6.73 -15.70
N THR A 31 -7.01 -7.07 -15.16
CA THR A 31 -8.28 -7.01 -15.89
C THR A 31 -8.60 -5.57 -16.32
N PHE A 32 -8.40 -4.59 -15.44
CA PHE A 32 -8.57 -3.18 -15.81
C PHE A 32 -7.65 -2.76 -16.95
N GLN A 33 -6.37 -3.10 -16.87
CA GLN A 33 -5.41 -2.79 -17.91
C GLN A 33 -5.80 -3.43 -19.24
N ALA A 34 -6.17 -4.72 -19.24
CA ALA A 34 -6.58 -5.44 -20.42
C ALA A 34 -7.83 -4.84 -21.08
N VAL A 35 -8.82 -4.43 -20.28
CA VAL A 35 -10.02 -3.73 -20.77
C VAL A 35 -9.69 -2.35 -21.33
N CYS A 36 -8.83 -1.59 -20.64
CA CYS A 36 -8.44 -0.24 -21.08
C CYS A 36 -7.64 -0.22 -22.38
N VAL A 37 -6.80 -1.23 -22.63
CA VAL A 37 -6.06 -1.35 -23.90
C VAL A 37 -6.89 -2.00 -25.02
N GLY A 38 -8.14 -2.38 -24.74
CA GLY A 38 -9.04 -2.97 -25.73
C GLY A 38 -8.67 -4.40 -26.13
N ALA A 39 -8.09 -5.19 -25.22
CA ALA A 39 -7.77 -6.57 -25.48
C ALA A 39 -9.05 -7.37 -25.85
N VAL A 40 -9.02 -8.04 -27.00
CA VAL A 40 -10.20 -8.72 -27.59
C VAL A 40 -10.82 -9.74 -26.65
N GLU A 41 -9.99 -10.46 -25.89
CA GLU A 41 -10.42 -11.47 -24.92
C GLU A 41 -11.27 -10.88 -23.78
N TYR A 42 -11.07 -9.60 -23.47
CA TYR A 42 -11.74 -8.87 -22.40
C TYR A 42 -12.85 -7.92 -22.91
N ALA A 43 -13.11 -7.89 -24.22
CA ALA A 43 -14.13 -7.04 -24.80
C ALA A 43 -15.52 -7.18 -24.16
N PRO A 44 -16.02 -8.37 -23.77
CA PRO A 44 -17.28 -8.51 -23.05
C PRO A 44 -17.32 -7.78 -21.70
N LEU A 45 -16.18 -7.63 -21.02
CA LEU A 45 -16.08 -6.96 -19.73
C LEU A 45 -16.16 -5.42 -19.85
N ALA A 46 -15.93 -4.87 -21.04
CA ALA A 46 -16.12 -3.46 -21.33
C ALA A 46 -17.60 -3.06 -21.46
N MET A 47 -18.51 -4.04 -21.56
CA MET A 47 -19.94 -3.83 -21.71
C MET A 47 -20.67 -3.88 -20.37
N PHE A 48 -21.82 -3.17 -20.30
CA PHE A 48 -22.71 -3.27 -19.14
C PHE A 48 -23.34 -4.70 -19.07
N PRO A 49 -23.47 -5.32 -17.87
CA PRO A 49 -23.24 -4.75 -16.52
C PRO A 49 -21.79 -4.89 -16.01
N TYR A 50 -20.92 -5.62 -16.70
CA TYR A 50 -19.57 -5.93 -16.19
C TYR A 50 -18.69 -4.68 -16.03
N SER A 51 -18.77 -3.74 -16.95
CA SER A 51 -18.07 -2.46 -16.86
C SER A 51 -18.47 -1.66 -15.62
N GLY A 52 -19.74 -1.75 -15.19
CA GLY A 52 -20.20 -1.13 -13.94
C GLY A 52 -19.58 -1.76 -12.70
N VAL A 53 -19.48 -3.10 -12.67
CA VAL A 53 -18.83 -3.82 -11.56
C VAL A 53 -17.35 -3.50 -11.50
N LEU A 54 -16.65 -3.51 -12.63
CA LEU A 54 -15.22 -3.15 -12.69
C LEU A 54 -15.02 -1.69 -12.27
N GLY A 55 -15.85 -0.77 -12.74
CA GLY A 55 -15.80 0.64 -12.33
C GLY A 55 -15.99 0.81 -10.82
N PHE A 56 -16.91 0.07 -10.21
CA PHE A 56 -17.11 0.07 -8.77
C PHE A 56 -15.88 -0.45 -8.02
N ILE A 57 -15.27 -1.55 -8.47
CA ILE A 57 -14.05 -2.11 -7.86
C ILE A 57 -12.89 -1.11 -7.97
N ASN A 58 -12.75 -0.43 -9.11
CA ASN A 58 -11.74 0.61 -9.29
C ASN A 58 -11.94 1.78 -8.32
N LEU A 59 -13.18 2.26 -8.20
CA LEU A 59 -13.53 3.34 -7.26
C LEU A 59 -13.29 2.92 -5.80
N LEU A 60 -13.62 1.67 -5.46
CA LEU A 60 -13.37 1.11 -4.14
C LEU A 60 -11.86 1.10 -3.82
N GLY A 61 -11.01 0.76 -4.78
CA GLY A 61 -9.56 0.79 -4.63
C GLY A 61 -9.02 2.18 -4.39
N CYS A 62 -9.47 3.18 -5.16
CA CYS A 62 -9.10 4.58 -4.97
C CYS A 62 -9.49 5.08 -3.57
N TRP A 63 -10.76 4.89 -3.19
CA TRP A 63 -11.26 5.26 -1.88
C TRP A 63 -10.48 4.57 -0.75
N ALA A 64 -10.21 3.28 -0.89
CA ALA A 64 -9.52 2.49 0.11
C ALA A 64 -8.07 2.96 0.32
N ASN A 65 -7.36 3.33 -0.74
CA ASN A 65 -6.03 3.92 -0.64
C ASN A 65 -6.05 5.23 0.15
N GLU A 66 -6.96 6.15 -0.20
CA GLU A 66 -7.09 7.43 0.49
C GLU A 66 -7.40 7.25 1.98
N VAL A 67 -8.38 6.40 2.31
CA VAL A 67 -8.74 6.10 3.71
C VAL A 67 -7.57 5.50 4.46
N PHE A 68 -6.81 4.58 3.84
CA PHE A 68 -5.62 4.00 4.45
C PHE A 68 -4.55 5.05 4.76
N PHE A 69 -4.27 5.96 3.82
CA PHE A 69 -3.31 7.04 4.02
C PHE A 69 -3.77 8.03 5.08
N MET A 70 -5.02 8.48 5.02
CA MET A 70 -5.58 9.43 5.99
C MET A 70 -5.55 8.87 7.42
N THR A 71 -6.01 7.64 7.62
CA THR A 71 -6.02 7.00 8.94
C THR A 71 -4.60 6.73 9.43
N SER A 72 -3.68 6.34 8.56
CA SER A 72 -2.28 6.12 8.91
C SER A 72 -1.59 7.43 9.29
N GLY A 73 -1.82 8.51 8.52
CA GLY A 73 -1.32 9.86 8.81
C GLY A 73 -1.85 10.39 10.13
N TYR A 74 -3.15 10.23 10.40
CA TYR A 74 -3.76 10.64 11.66
C TYR A 74 -3.07 10.01 12.88
N PHE A 75 -2.84 8.69 12.85
CA PHE A 75 -2.14 8.02 13.96
C PHE A 75 -0.67 8.41 14.05
N LEU A 76 -0.02 8.62 12.92
CA LEU A 76 1.39 9.01 12.87
C LEU A 76 1.59 10.37 13.51
N ILE A 77 0.83 11.38 13.08
CA ILE A 77 0.90 12.77 13.59
C ILE A 77 0.53 12.82 15.06
N ALA A 78 -0.58 12.20 15.47
CA ALA A 78 -1.00 12.15 16.86
C ALA A 78 0.01 11.43 17.78
N SER A 79 0.73 10.45 17.25
CA SER A 79 1.79 9.76 17.98
C SER A 79 3.05 10.62 18.11
N ALA A 80 3.42 11.34 17.04
CA ALA A 80 4.56 12.26 17.05
C ALA A 80 4.31 13.43 18.02
N ALA A 81 3.16 14.09 17.93
CA ALA A 81 2.79 15.18 18.81
C ALA A 81 2.87 14.78 20.29
N ARG A 82 2.26 13.66 20.68
CA ARG A 82 2.32 13.16 22.07
C ARG A 82 3.75 12.85 22.52
N ALA A 83 4.61 12.43 21.62
CA ALA A 83 6.00 12.16 21.96
C ALA A 83 6.78 13.45 22.20
N TRP A 84 6.53 14.51 21.40
CA TRP A 84 7.11 15.84 21.60
C TRP A 84 6.65 16.47 22.92
N ASP A 85 5.36 16.41 23.23
CA ASP A 85 4.80 16.86 24.52
C ASP A 85 5.43 16.12 25.71
N GLY A 86 5.80 14.85 25.51
CA GLY A 86 6.53 14.02 26.49
C GLY A 86 8.03 14.26 26.54
N GLY A 87 8.56 15.28 25.87
CA GLY A 87 9.98 15.64 25.89
C GLY A 87 10.88 14.74 25.01
N ALA A 88 10.33 14.10 23.98
CA ALA A 88 11.13 13.31 23.06
C ALA A 88 12.13 14.20 22.30
N THR A 89 13.34 13.67 22.10
CA THR A 89 14.36 14.33 21.30
C THR A 89 14.20 13.97 19.83
N TRP A 90 14.71 14.81 18.93
CA TRP A 90 14.75 14.55 17.50
C TRP A 90 15.36 13.18 17.18
N LYS A 91 16.47 12.84 17.84
CA LYS A 91 17.14 11.54 17.66
C LYS A 91 16.21 10.36 18.00
N SER A 92 15.44 10.46 19.09
CA SER A 92 14.51 9.39 19.49
C SER A 92 13.33 9.26 18.53
N GLN A 93 12.86 10.36 17.94
CA GLN A 93 11.81 10.35 16.93
C GLN A 93 12.30 9.72 15.61
N MET A 94 13.48 10.11 15.14
CA MET A 94 14.10 9.51 13.96
C MET A 94 14.32 8.00 14.12
N GLN A 95 14.74 7.56 15.29
CA GLN A 95 14.89 6.14 15.57
C GLN A 95 13.54 5.39 15.51
N ARG A 96 12.47 5.97 16.04
CA ARG A 96 11.11 5.39 15.97
C ARG A 96 10.62 5.34 14.52
N THR A 97 10.86 6.41 13.77
CA THR A 97 10.53 6.47 12.33
C THR A 97 11.27 5.40 11.54
N ALA A 98 12.58 5.25 11.76
CA ALA A 98 13.39 4.21 11.12
C ALA A 98 12.87 2.80 11.45
N GLN A 99 12.49 2.54 12.70
CA GLN A 99 11.90 1.25 13.09
C GLN A 99 10.55 0.97 12.41
N ARG A 100 9.71 2.01 12.23
CA ARG A 100 8.43 1.89 11.51
C ARG A 100 8.65 1.61 10.04
N LEU A 101 9.55 2.37 9.41
CA LEU A 101 9.94 2.17 8.02
C LEU A 101 10.53 0.79 7.78
N GLY A 102 11.40 0.32 8.66
CA GLY A 102 11.99 -1.02 8.58
C GLY A 102 10.93 -2.12 8.54
N LYS A 103 9.85 -1.99 9.32
CA LYS A 103 8.75 -2.97 9.32
C LYS A 103 7.96 -3.02 8.01
N VAL A 104 8.00 -1.98 7.19
CA VAL A 104 7.34 -1.92 5.88
C VAL A 104 8.32 -2.26 4.77
N ILE A 105 9.50 -1.62 4.79
CA ILE A 105 10.50 -1.75 3.72
C ILE A 105 11.11 -3.16 3.69
N MET A 106 11.41 -3.76 4.84
CA MET A 106 12.07 -5.08 4.87
C MET A 106 11.22 -6.19 4.24
N PRO A 107 9.92 -6.37 4.59
CA PRO A 107 9.08 -7.35 3.90
C PRO A 107 8.92 -7.02 2.41
N THR A 108 8.72 -5.75 2.06
CA THR A 108 8.59 -5.34 0.65
C THR A 108 9.86 -5.69 -0.14
N ALA A 109 11.04 -5.32 0.36
CA ALA A 109 12.30 -5.64 -0.28
C ALA A 109 12.50 -7.16 -0.40
N PHE A 110 12.15 -7.92 0.63
CA PHE A 110 12.22 -9.38 0.59
C PHE A 110 11.36 -9.95 -0.55
N TYR A 111 10.08 -9.55 -0.67
CA TYR A 111 9.21 -10.05 -1.73
C TYR A 111 9.66 -9.58 -3.12
N CYS A 112 10.16 -8.36 -3.26
CA CYS A 112 10.74 -7.87 -4.52
C CYS A 112 11.94 -8.73 -4.95
N LEU A 113 12.84 -9.04 -4.03
CA LEU A 113 14.00 -9.88 -4.31
C LEU A 113 13.60 -11.32 -4.64
N VAL A 114 12.61 -11.88 -3.93
CA VAL A 114 12.08 -13.23 -4.23
C VAL A 114 11.44 -13.26 -5.62
N ALA A 115 10.64 -12.24 -5.97
CA ALA A 115 10.02 -12.15 -7.30
C ALA A 115 11.07 -12.02 -8.41
N LEU A 116 12.10 -11.19 -8.19
CA LEU A 116 13.21 -11.03 -9.13
C LEU A 116 13.99 -12.34 -9.30
N ALA A 117 14.33 -13.01 -8.20
CA ALA A 117 15.04 -14.30 -8.23
C ALA A 117 14.20 -15.36 -8.95
N TRP A 118 12.90 -15.43 -8.65
CA TRP A 118 11.99 -16.35 -9.36
C TRP A 118 11.93 -16.05 -10.85
N SER A 119 11.76 -14.78 -11.22
CA SER A 119 11.69 -14.35 -12.62
C SER A 119 12.96 -14.67 -13.41
N THR A 120 14.13 -14.61 -12.75
CA THR A 120 15.41 -14.87 -13.40
C THR A 120 15.79 -16.35 -13.48
N VAL A 121 15.38 -17.17 -12.50
CA VAL A 121 15.86 -18.55 -12.35
C VAL A 121 14.81 -19.59 -12.73
N VAL A 122 13.54 -19.34 -12.44
CA VAL A 122 12.49 -20.38 -12.58
C VAL A 122 11.58 -20.11 -13.77
N SER A 123 10.92 -18.97 -13.82
CA SER A 123 9.97 -18.62 -14.88
C SER A 123 9.86 -17.12 -15.00
N PRO A 124 10.04 -16.54 -16.20
CA PRO A 124 9.93 -15.10 -16.38
C PRO A 124 8.56 -14.58 -15.95
N ILE A 125 8.58 -13.56 -15.08
CA ILE A 125 7.40 -12.78 -14.73
C ILE A 125 7.43 -11.52 -15.60
N PRO A 126 6.34 -11.17 -16.31
CA PRO A 126 6.30 -9.96 -17.14
C PRO A 126 6.78 -8.73 -16.36
N ASP A 127 7.64 -7.94 -16.97
CA ASP A 127 8.20 -6.69 -16.44
C ASP A 127 9.06 -6.80 -15.17
N VAL A 128 9.17 -7.98 -14.53
CA VAL A 128 10.05 -8.21 -13.37
C VAL A 128 11.45 -8.57 -13.85
N THR A 129 12.18 -7.56 -14.30
CA THR A 129 13.57 -7.68 -14.77
C THR A 129 14.41 -6.56 -14.20
N LEU A 130 15.74 -6.72 -14.16
CA LEU A 130 16.66 -5.67 -13.69
C LEU A 130 16.61 -4.38 -14.53
N ASN A 131 16.13 -4.47 -15.77
CA ASN A 131 16.04 -3.33 -16.70
C ASN A 131 14.75 -2.51 -16.53
N THR A 132 13.81 -2.97 -15.72
CA THR A 132 12.54 -2.28 -15.48
C THR A 132 12.46 -1.84 -14.02
N HIS A 133 11.65 -0.81 -13.75
CA HIS A 133 11.39 -0.37 -12.37
C HIS A 133 10.42 -1.32 -11.63
N TYR A 134 9.74 -2.20 -12.34
CA TYR A 134 8.66 -3.03 -11.78
C TYR A 134 9.15 -4.03 -10.73
N TRP A 135 10.40 -4.51 -10.82
CA TRP A 135 10.93 -5.48 -9.87
C TRP A 135 11.00 -4.98 -8.42
N TYR A 136 11.18 -3.68 -8.20
CA TYR A 136 11.20 -3.11 -6.84
C TYR A 136 9.89 -2.45 -6.42
N THR A 137 8.94 -2.28 -7.33
CA THR A 137 7.62 -1.76 -7.02
C THR A 137 6.56 -2.84 -6.98
N LEU A 138 6.67 -3.87 -7.82
CA LEU A 138 5.66 -4.92 -8.04
C LEU A 138 4.24 -4.34 -8.24
N GLY A 139 4.13 -3.15 -8.84
CA GLY A 139 2.87 -2.42 -8.98
C GLY A 139 2.32 -1.82 -7.67
N LEU A 140 3.10 -1.85 -6.61
CA LEU A 140 2.72 -1.32 -5.28
C LEU A 140 3.47 -0.01 -4.98
N GLU A 141 3.48 0.91 -5.93
CA GLU A 141 4.20 2.19 -5.83
C GLU A 141 3.80 3.02 -4.60
N PHE A 142 2.57 2.85 -4.13
CA PHE A 142 2.08 3.51 -2.93
C PHE A 142 2.93 3.21 -1.67
N ILE A 143 3.60 2.05 -1.60
CA ILE A 143 4.47 1.69 -0.46
C ILE A 143 5.62 2.69 -0.33
N TRP A 144 6.21 3.12 -1.45
CA TRP A 144 7.29 4.09 -1.46
C TRP A 144 6.80 5.50 -1.11
N VAL A 145 5.61 5.88 -1.59
CA VAL A 145 4.95 7.12 -1.19
C VAL A 145 4.63 7.12 0.30
N TYR A 146 4.11 6.01 0.82
CA TYR A 146 3.87 5.84 2.25
C TYR A 146 5.18 5.94 3.06
N ALA A 147 6.23 5.28 2.63
CA ALA A 147 7.54 5.34 3.27
C ALA A 147 8.08 6.78 3.31
N ALA A 148 7.99 7.51 2.20
CA ALA A 148 8.37 8.92 2.14
C ALA A 148 7.54 9.79 3.11
N THR A 149 6.22 9.58 3.15
CA THR A 149 5.32 10.30 4.07
C THR A 149 5.68 10.04 5.54
N VAL A 150 5.96 8.79 5.89
CA VAL A 150 6.38 8.42 7.26
C VAL A 150 7.72 9.04 7.61
N PHE A 151 8.63 9.12 6.65
CA PHE A 151 9.94 9.76 6.84
C PHE A 151 9.82 11.27 7.04
N MET A 152 8.91 11.93 6.33
CA MET A 152 8.69 13.39 6.41
C MET A 152 7.93 13.82 7.66
N ALA A 153 7.29 12.90 8.39
CA ALA A 153 6.51 13.15 9.62
C ALA A 153 7.13 12.47 10.84
N PRO A 154 8.29 12.94 11.29
CA PRO A 154 9.04 12.35 12.41
C PRO A 154 8.41 12.69 13.78
#